data_38fceeac10102164459e1988df79efb5
#
_entry.id   38fceeac10102164459e1988df79efb5
#
_cell.length_a   1.000
_cell.length_b   1.000
_cell.length_c   1.000
_cell.angle_alpha   90.00
_cell.angle_beta   90.00
_cell.angle_gamma   90.00
#
_symmetry.space_group_name_H-M   'P 1'
#
loop_
_entity.id
_entity.type
_entity.pdbx_description
1 polymer ?
#
loop_
_entity_poly.entity_id
_entity_poly.type
_entity_poly.pdbx_seq_one_letter_code
_entity_poly.pdbx_strand_id
1 'polypeptide(L)'
;MTIYTITYNEELMLPYFIEHYRKRFPNCKIVVYDNESTDDTRAIAMGMDCELITYSTNNKLSDSTYLEIKNNCWKGQNDWVIVADCDEFLDIWESDLENEQASIISVEAYNMVNIEDNLDIYGITHGVRSTSYDKAYCFNASKIHKINYGAGCHSCSPTGQVSYSKKKYEARHYKYINIDYMIARHAIFASRRSEENIQRGFGAHYAYPPEQIKQEFLTARKNAIKLL
;
A
#
# COMPACT_ATOMS: atom_id res chain seq x y z
N MET A 1 -8.50 12.69 -10.26
CA MET A 1 -7.64 11.75 -9.46
C MET A 1 -8.43 10.51 -9.09
N THR A 2 -7.87 9.32 -9.34
CA THR A 2 -8.42 8.04 -8.86
C THR A 2 -7.36 7.29 -8.06
N ILE A 3 -7.76 6.70 -6.93
CA ILE A 3 -6.88 5.99 -6.00
C ILE A 3 -7.33 4.54 -5.90
N TYR A 4 -6.41 3.62 -6.06
CA TYR A 4 -6.65 2.19 -6.11
C TYR A 4 -5.94 1.49 -4.97
N THR A 5 -6.65 0.60 -4.29
CA THR A 5 -6.07 -0.31 -3.30
C THR A 5 -6.65 -1.71 -3.45
N ILE A 6 -5.89 -2.70 -2.98
CA ILE A 6 -6.33 -4.10 -2.88
C ILE A 6 -6.45 -4.44 -1.41
N THR A 7 -7.54 -5.10 -1.04
CA THR A 7 -7.83 -5.45 0.35
C THR A 7 -8.12 -6.94 0.53
N TYR A 8 -7.76 -7.45 1.69
CA TYR A 8 -8.25 -8.67 2.30
C TYR A 8 -8.16 -8.55 3.81
N ASN A 9 -9.30 -8.43 4.48
CA ASN A 9 -9.39 -8.25 5.93
C ASN A 9 -8.56 -7.06 6.43
N GLU A 10 -8.96 -5.87 5.96
CA GLU A 10 -8.30 -4.58 6.24
C GLU A 10 -9.21 -3.64 7.05
N GLU A 11 -10.12 -4.18 7.87
CA GLU A 11 -11.06 -3.37 8.67
C GLU A 11 -10.34 -2.34 9.56
N LEU A 12 -9.11 -2.65 10.02
CA LEU A 12 -8.30 -1.73 10.81
C LEU A 12 -7.73 -0.59 9.96
N MET A 13 -7.15 -0.90 8.80
CA MET A 13 -6.37 0.08 8.04
C MET A 13 -7.21 0.88 7.04
N LEU A 14 -8.24 0.28 6.48
CA LEU A 14 -9.02 0.88 5.40
C LEU A 14 -9.67 2.23 5.76
N PRO A 15 -10.24 2.46 6.95
CA PRO A 15 -10.76 3.78 7.32
C PRO A 15 -9.69 4.87 7.27
N TYR A 16 -8.52 4.61 7.83
CA TYR A 16 -7.39 5.54 7.84
C TYR A 16 -6.86 5.83 6.43
N PHE A 17 -6.79 4.81 5.57
CA PHE A 17 -6.42 4.96 4.17
C PHE A 17 -7.38 5.90 3.43
N ILE A 18 -8.68 5.67 3.57
CA ILE A 18 -9.71 6.48 2.91
C ILE A 18 -9.66 7.93 3.41
N GLU A 19 -9.61 8.14 4.73
CA GLU A 19 -9.54 9.48 5.33
C GLU A 19 -8.27 10.21 4.91
N HIS A 20 -7.10 9.52 4.92
CA HIS A 20 -5.83 10.10 4.52
C HIS A 20 -5.89 10.68 3.11
N TYR A 21 -6.40 9.90 2.17
CA TYR A 21 -6.42 10.34 0.78
C TYR A 21 -7.52 11.35 0.49
N ARG A 22 -8.68 11.24 1.11
CA ARG A 22 -9.76 12.26 0.96
C ARG A 22 -9.40 13.61 1.54
N LYS A 23 -8.64 13.62 2.62
CA LYS A 23 -8.12 14.87 3.18
C LYS A 23 -7.17 15.59 2.20
N ARG A 24 -6.41 14.84 1.43
CA ARG A 24 -5.42 15.37 0.49
C ARG A 24 -5.97 15.64 -0.90
N PHE A 25 -6.97 14.89 -1.29
CA PHE A 25 -7.66 14.95 -2.58
C PHE A 25 -9.17 14.92 -2.36
N PRO A 26 -9.82 16.05 -2.02
CA PRO A 26 -11.22 16.08 -1.59
C PRO A 26 -12.20 15.49 -2.62
N ASN A 27 -11.88 15.55 -3.91
CA ASN A 27 -12.69 15.06 -5.01
C ASN A 27 -12.17 13.74 -5.61
N CYS A 28 -11.32 13.01 -4.90
CA CYS A 28 -10.81 11.75 -5.43
C CYS A 28 -11.87 10.64 -5.42
N LYS A 29 -11.80 9.81 -6.43
CA LYS A 29 -12.48 8.51 -6.45
C LYS A 29 -11.57 7.47 -5.82
N ILE A 30 -12.06 6.70 -4.85
CA ILE A 30 -11.34 5.57 -4.26
C ILE A 30 -11.98 4.28 -4.73
N VAL A 31 -11.18 3.39 -5.30
CA VAL A 31 -11.58 2.07 -5.79
C VAL A 31 -10.89 1.01 -4.97
N VAL A 32 -11.67 0.19 -4.29
CA VAL A 32 -11.23 -0.90 -3.43
C VAL A 32 -11.44 -2.23 -4.16
N TYR A 33 -10.35 -2.91 -4.49
CA TYR A 33 -10.38 -4.28 -5.00
C TYR A 33 -10.36 -5.24 -3.81
N ASP A 34 -11.50 -5.82 -3.49
CA ASP A 34 -11.67 -6.71 -2.34
C ASP A 34 -11.56 -8.19 -2.72
N ASN A 35 -10.61 -8.88 -2.12
CA ASN A 35 -10.40 -10.32 -2.30
C ASN A 35 -11.27 -11.16 -1.34
N GLU A 36 -12.60 -10.96 -1.39
CA GLU A 36 -13.57 -11.71 -0.58
C GLU A 36 -13.29 -11.61 0.93
N SER A 37 -13.08 -10.39 1.44
CA SER A 37 -12.90 -10.13 2.88
C SER A 37 -14.07 -10.67 3.71
N THR A 38 -13.75 -11.18 4.90
CA THR A 38 -14.69 -11.80 5.84
C THR A 38 -14.92 -10.98 7.12
N ASP A 39 -14.16 -9.90 7.29
CA ASP A 39 -14.31 -8.89 8.34
C ASP A 39 -15.18 -7.70 7.85
N ASP A 40 -15.13 -6.57 8.53
CA ASP A 40 -15.93 -5.38 8.19
C ASP A 40 -15.37 -4.56 7.02
N THR A 41 -14.28 -4.99 6.36
CA THR A 41 -13.65 -4.27 5.23
C THR A 41 -14.64 -3.82 4.17
N ARG A 42 -15.54 -4.71 3.73
CA ARG A 42 -16.51 -4.43 2.67
C ARG A 42 -17.59 -3.43 3.13
N ALA A 43 -18.05 -3.59 4.36
CA ALA A 43 -19.04 -2.68 4.96
C ALA A 43 -18.43 -1.27 5.11
N ILE A 44 -17.16 -1.17 5.52
CA ILE A 44 -16.42 0.08 5.63
C ILE A 44 -16.27 0.74 4.25
N ALA A 45 -15.82 0.00 3.24
CA ALA A 45 -15.66 0.55 1.88
C ALA A 45 -16.96 1.15 1.34
N MET A 46 -18.08 0.43 1.49
CA MET A 46 -19.41 0.90 1.06
C MET A 46 -19.90 2.07 1.92
N GLY A 47 -19.77 2.00 3.25
CA GLY A 47 -20.20 3.05 4.18
C GLY A 47 -19.40 4.36 4.03
N MET A 48 -18.17 4.26 3.54
CA MET A 48 -17.33 5.40 3.21
C MET A 48 -17.34 5.74 1.70
N ASP A 49 -18.38 5.42 0.95
CA ASP A 49 -18.58 5.80 -0.45
C ASP A 49 -17.38 5.51 -1.37
N CYS A 50 -16.78 4.32 -1.24
CA CYS A 50 -15.79 3.82 -2.16
C CYS A 50 -16.43 2.94 -3.24
N GLU A 51 -15.88 2.93 -4.45
CA GLU A 51 -16.22 1.90 -5.41
C GLU A 51 -15.61 0.57 -4.98
N LEU A 52 -16.45 -0.45 -4.75
CA LEU A 52 -16.03 -1.77 -4.33
C LEU A 52 -16.10 -2.75 -5.50
N ILE A 53 -14.97 -3.34 -5.86
CA ILE A 53 -14.84 -4.38 -6.88
C ILE A 53 -14.38 -5.66 -6.20
N THR A 54 -15.26 -6.66 -6.15
CA THR A 54 -14.91 -7.97 -5.58
C THR A 54 -14.27 -8.85 -6.65
N TYR A 55 -13.18 -9.52 -6.29
CA TYR A 55 -12.56 -10.56 -7.10
C TYR A 55 -12.21 -11.77 -6.21
N SER A 56 -12.04 -12.93 -6.83
CA SER A 56 -11.73 -14.16 -6.11
C SER A 56 -10.40 -14.75 -6.54
N THR A 57 -9.64 -15.22 -5.56
CA THR A 57 -8.45 -16.06 -5.74
C THR A 57 -8.64 -17.42 -5.06
N ASN A 58 -9.88 -17.83 -4.84
CA ASN A 58 -10.21 -19.02 -4.04
C ASN A 58 -9.55 -19.01 -2.66
N ASN A 59 -9.66 -17.88 -1.97
CA ASN A 59 -9.04 -17.60 -0.68
C ASN A 59 -7.50 -17.73 -0.66
N LYS A 60 -6.82 -17.47 -1.78
CA LYS A 60 -5.35 -17.53 -1.84
C LYS A 60 -4.75 -16.13 -1.95
N LEU A 61 -3.59 -15.94 -1.33
CA LEU A 61 -2.71 -14.81 -1.60
C LEU A 61 -1.97 -15.11 -2.89
N SER A 62 -2.31 -14.41 -3.96
CA SER A 62 -1.75 -14.59 -5.31
C SER A 62 -1.08 -13.30 -5.78
N ASP A 63 0.24 -13.24 -5.75
CA ASP A 63 1.01 -12.08 -6.21
C ASP A 63 0.82 -11.84 -7.70
N SER A 64 0.64 -12.88 -8.51
CA SER A 64 0.35 -12.73 -9.94
C SER A 64 -0.98 -12.01 -10.19
N THR A 65 -2.04 -12.36 -9.46
CA THR A 65 -3.34 -11.67 -9.54
C THR A 65 -3.23 -10.22 -9.04
N TYR A 66 -2.51 -9.99 -7.94
CA TYR A 66 -2.29 -8.64 -7.41
C TYR A 66 -1.53 -7.77 -8.43
N LEU A 67 -0.49 -8.30 -9.06
CA LEU A 67 0.25 -7.61 -10.11
C LEU A 67 -0.61 -7.34 -11.34
N GLU A 68 -1.45 -8.27 -11.75
CA GLU A 68 -2.38 -8.07 -12.86
C GLU A 68 -3.34 -6.90 -12.57
N ILE A 69 -3.96 -6.87 -11.37
CA ILE A 69 -4.83 -5.78 -10.96
C ILE A 69 -4.06 -4.45 -10.95
N LYS A 70 -2.94 -4.36 -10.23
CA LYS A 70 -2.18 -3.12 -10.07
C LYS A 70 -1.61 -2.58 -11.38
N ASN A 71 -1.26 -3.45 -12.32
CA ASN A 71 -0.78 -3.05 -13.64
C ASN A 71 -1.90 -2.58 -14.58
N ASN A 72 -3.17 -2.87 -14.28
CA ASN A 72 -4.29 -2.61 -15.19
C ASN A 72 -5.42 -1.76 -14.62
N CYS A 73 -5.60 -1.67 -13.30
CA CYS A 73 -6.73 -1.01 -12.65
C CYS A 73 -6.90 0.48 -13.03
N TRP A 74 -5.82 1.14 -13.38
CA TRP A 74 -5.77 2.55 -13.74
C TRP A 74 -5.92 2.82 -15.24
N LYS A 75 -5.96 1.80 -16.08
CA LYS A 75 -6.12 1.96 -17.53
C LYS A 75 -7.45 2.64 -17.86
N GLY A 76 -7.39 3.56 -18.83
CA GLY A 76 -8.54 4.40 -19.19
C GLY A 76 -8.64 5.70 -18.38
N GLN A 77 -7.80 5.91 -17.38
CA GLN A 77 -7.67 7.20 -16.72
C GLN A 77 -6.83 8.16 -17.56
N ASN A 78 -7.13 9.46 -17.46
CA ASN A 78 -6.44 10.53 -18.21
C ASN A 78 -5.76 11.56 -17.29
N ASP A 79 -5.63 11.23 -16.01
CA ASP A 79 -5.13 12.12 -14.98
C ASP A 79 -4.19 11.37 -14.04
N TRP A 80 -3.76 12.01 -12.97
CA TRP A 80 -3.00 11.39 -11.90
C TRP A 80 -3.77 10.24 -11.24
N VAL A 81 -3.07 9.16 -10.96
CA VAL A 81 -3.58 8.01 -10.25
C VAL A 81 -2.63 7.63 -9.11
N ILE A 82 -3.18 7.06 -8.05
CA ILE A 82 -2.41 6.43 -6.99
C ILE A 82 -2.77 4.95 -6.95
N VAL A 83 -1.74 4.09 -6.92
CA VAL A 83 -1.88 2.64 -6.74
C VAL A 83 -1.03 2.26 -5.53
N ALA A 84 -1.70 2.03 -4.39
CA ALA A 84 -1.05 1.79 -3.10
C ALA A 84 -1.71 0.62 -2.37
N ASP A 85 -0.95 -0.07 -1.51
CA ASP A 85 -1.51 -1.03 -0.58
C ASP A 85 -2.26 -0.28 0.55
N CYS A 86 -3.21 -0.94 1.20
CA CYS A 86 -4.09 -0.30 2.18
C CYS A 86 -3.34 0.28 3.39
N ASP A 87 -2.13 -0.17 3.63
CA ASP A 87 -1.22 0.26 4.69
C ASP A 87 -0.10 1.22 4.20
N GLU A 88 -0.22 1.73 2.96
CA GLU A 88 0.75 2.63 2.33
C GLU A 88 0.14 4.03 2.10
N PHE A 89 0.65 5.03 2.81
CA PHE A 89 0.13 6.40 2.81
C PHE A 89 1.17 7.36 2.22
N LEU A 90 0.87 7.91 1.06
CA LEU A 90 1.73 8.90 0.40
C LEU A 90 1.40 10.31 0.90
N ASP A 91 2.38 11.03 1.41
CA ASP A 91 2.21 12.40 1.90
C ASP A 91 2.39 13.42 0.76
N ILE A 92 1.41 13.47 -0.11
CA ILE A 92 1.31 14.40 -1.24
C ILE A 92 -0.09 15.02 -1.26
N TRP A 93 -0.18 16.28 -1.64
CA TRP A 93 -1.43 17.02 -1.72
C TRP A 93 -1.82 17.32 -3.17
N GLU A 94 -3.11 17.57 -3.43
CA GLU A 94 -3.63 17.91 -4.75
C GLU A 94 -2.87 19.09 -5.35
N SER A 95 -2.57 20.11 -4.55
CA SER A 95 -1.79 21.29 -4.95
C SER A 95 -0.36 20.97 -5.40
N ASP A 96 0.24 19.88 -4.90
CA ASP A 96 1.57 19.45 -5.36
C ASP A 96 1.55 18.95 -6.81
N LEU A 97 0.40 18.43 -7.27
CA LEU A 97 0.24 17.84 -8.60
C LEU A 97 -0.21 18.85 -9.67
N GLU A 98 -0.82 19.97 -9.28
CA GLU A 98 -1.38 20.97 -10.22
C GLU A 98 -0.36 21.48 -11.24
N ASN A 99 0.88 21.66 -10.83
CA ASN A 99 1.96 22.19 -11.68
C ASN A 99 3.09 21.18 -11.91
N GLU A 100 2.91 19.92 -11.53
CA GLU A 100 3.95 18.91 -11.69
C GLU A 100 4.09 18.49 -13.17
N GLN A 101 5.30 18.64 -13.70
CA GLN A 101 5.61 18.32 -15.09
C GLN A 101 6.08 16.88 -15.28
N ALA A 102 6.55 16.24 -14.21
CA ALA A 102 6.93 14.82 -14.23
C ALA A 102 5.71 13.94 -14.48
N SER A 103 5.97 12.69 -14.81
CA SER A 103 4.93 11.69 -15.01
C SER A 103 4.83 10.70 -13.85
N ILE A 104 5.85 10.63 -12.99
CA ILE A 104 5.92 9.74 -11.82
C ILE A 104 6.46 10.54 -10.65
N ILE A 105 5.80 10.42 -9.51
CA ILE A 105 6.23 11.06 -8.27
C ILE A 105 7.30 10.22 -7.59
N SER A 106 8.45 10.84 -7.33
CA SER A 106 9.53 10.25 -6.54
C SER A 106 9.17 10.22 -5.07
N VAL A 107 9.45 9.12 -4.40
CA VAL A 107 9.14 8.98 -2.97
C VAL A 107 10.37 8.61 -2.14
N GLU A 108 10.27 8.88 -0.85
CA GLU A 108 11.17 8.42 0.18
C GLU A 108 10.33 7.75 1.27
N ALA A 109 10.45 6.42 1.36
CA ALA A 109 9.52 5.63 2.16
C ALA A 109 10.10 5.21 3.52
N TYR A 110 9.20 5.12 4.50
CA TYR A 110 9.50 4.70 5.85
C TYR A 110 8.51 3.63 6.31
N ASN A 111 9.00 2.55 6.91
CA ASN A 111 8.17 1.64 7.68
C ASN A 111 7.83 2.31 9.01
N MET A 112 6.57 2.63 9.22
CA MET A 112 6.09 3.27 10.45
C MET A 112 6.16 2.30 11.62
N VAL A 113 6.57 2.82 12.77
CA VAL A 113 6.83 2.03 13.98
C VAL A 113 6.11 2.64 15.16
N ASN A 114 5.21 1.88 15.75
CA ASN A 114 4.56 2.27 16.98
C ASN A 114 5.50 2.06 18.18
N ILE A 115 5.85 3.16 18.83
CA ILE A 115 6.72 3.14 20.01
C ILE A 115 5.93 3.21 21.32
N GLU A 116 4.62 3.51 21.29
CA GLU A 116 3.79 3.82 22.44
C GLU A 116 2.80 2.70 22.82
N ASP A 117 2.78 1.59 22.10
CA ASP A 117 1.90 0.42 22.34
C ASP A 117 0.38 0.72 22.29
N ASN A 118 -0.04 1.86 21.72
CA ASN A 118 -1.43 2.14 21.39
C ASN A 118 -1.76 1.73 19.94
N LEU A 119 -3.06 1.61 19.60
CA LEU A 119 -3.50 1.28 18.23
C LEU A 119 -4.01 2.51 17.46
N ASP A 120 -3.66 3.72 17.91
CA ASP A 120 -3.96 4.92 17.12
C ASP A 120 -2.95 5.06 15.99
N ILE A 121 -3.39 4.78 14.77
CA ILE A 121 -2.55 4.85 13.56
C ILE A 121 -2.02 6.27 13.34
N TYR A 122 -2.83 7.30 13.60
CA TYR A 122 -2.39 8.69 13.45
C TYR A 122 -1.40 9.12 14.54
N GLY A 123 -1.38 8.46 15.68
CA GLY A 123 -0.39 8.66 16.74
C GLY A 123 0.98 8.05 16.45
N ILE A 124 1.13 7.23 15.40
CA ILE A 124 2.41 6.64 15.02
C ILE A 124 3.25 7.67 14.27
N THR A 125 4.19 8.27 14.97
CA THR A 125 5.03 9.38 14.48
C THR A 125 6.48 8.98 14.17
N HIS A 126 6.86 7.74 14.43
CA HIS A 126 8.22 7.24 14.23
C HIS A 126 8.28 6.24 13.08
N GLY A 127 9.42 6.16 12.42
CA GLY A 127 9.62 5.24 11.32
C GLY A 127 11.09 4.86 11.10
N VAL A 128 11.30 3.81 10.31
CA VAL A 128 12.61 3.35 9.85
C VAL A 128 12.64 3.47 8.33
N ARG A 129 13.69 4.08 7.79
CA ARG A 129 13.88 4.21 6.34
C ARG A 129 13.81 2.85 5.63
N SER A 130 13.02 2.76 4.55
CA SER A 130 12.83 1.53 3.79
C SER A 130 12.88 1.80 2.29
N THR A 131 14.04 1.59 1.68
CA THR A 131 14.24 1.82 0.25
C THR A 131 13.42 0.87 -0.64
N SER A 132 13.03 -0.29 -0.13
CA SER A 132 12.17 -1.23 -0.83
C SER A 132 10.76 -0.67 -1.09
N TYR A 133 10.37 0.36 -0.33
CA TYR A 133 9.09 1.02 -0.46
C TYR A 133 9.18 2.39 -1.18
N ASP A 134 10.33 2.69 -1.81
CA ASP A 134 10.44 3.82 -2.76
C ASP A 134 9.76 3.45 -4.09
N LYS A 135 8.45 3.22 -4.03
CA LYS A 135 7.65 2.72 -5.16
C LYS A 135 7.09 3.86 -6.01
N ALA A 136 6.73 3.57 -7.25
CA ALA A 136 5.99 4.49 -8.11
C ALA A 136 4.48 4.47 -7.77
N TYR A 137 4.11 4.97 -6.58
CA TYR A 137 2.71 5.00 -6.12
C TYR A 137 1.82 5.90 -6.96
N CYS A 138 2.33 7.10 -7.31
CA CYS A 138 1.58 8.16 -7.95
C CYS A 138 2.18 8.48 -9.31
N PHE A 139 1.36 8.41 -10.36
CA PHE A 139 1.79 8.70 -11.72
C PHE A 139 0.64 9.22 -12.58
N ASN A 140 1.00 9.94 -13.64
CA ASN A 140 0.03 10.50 -14.58
C ASN A 140 -0.32 9.49 -15.67
N ALA A 141 -1.53 8.97 -15.63
CA ALA A 141 -2.02 7.92 -16.55
C ALA A 141 -2.10 8.40 -18.02
N SER A 142 -2.17 9.71 -18.28
CA SER A 142 -2.13 10.22 -19.65
C SER A 142 -0.73 10.15 -20.28
N LYS A 143 0.32 10.09 -19.45
CA LYS A 143 1.72 10.06 -19.88
C LYS A 143 2.33 8.66 -19.84
N ILE A 144 1.84 7.79 -18.95
CA ILE A 144 2.35 6.43 -18.76
C ILE A 144 1.48 5.42 -19.53
N HIS A 145 2.10 4.63 -20.41
CA HIS A 145 1.40 3.60 -21.17
C HIS A 145 1.32 2.27 -20.41
N LYS A 146 2.40 1.91 -19.72
CA LYS A 146 2.47 0.76 -18.82
C LYS A 146 3.36 1.11 -17.64
N ILE A 147 2.98 0.73 -16.44
CA ILE A 147 3.80 0.90 -15.25
C ILE A 147 4.75 -0.31 -15.05
N ASN A 148 4.30 -1.51 -15.40
CA ASN A 148 5.04 -2.77 -15.33
C ASN A 148 5.64 -3.01 -13.92
N TYR A 149 4.79 -3.03 -12.92
CA TYR A 149 5.21 -3.42 -11.57
C TYR A 149 5.74 -4.85 -11.53
N GLY A 150 6.84 -5.03 -10.82
CA GLY A 150 7.36 -6.34 -10.41
C GLY A 150 6.74 -6.81 -9.09
N ALA A 151 7.17 -7.96 -8.60
CA ALA A 151 6.65 -8.57 -7.38
C ALA A 151 6.64 -7.60 -6.18
N GLY A 152 5.55 -7.56 -5.43
CA GLY A 152 5.35 -6.63 -4.31
C GLY A 152 5.33 -5.14 -4.71
N CYS A 153 5.32 -4.84 -6.03
CA CYS A 153 5.46 -3.49 -6.57
C CYS A 153 6.74 -2.74 -6.13
N HIS A 154 7.74 -3.45 -5.61
CA HIS A 154 9.02 -2.88 -5.17
C HIS A 154 9.91 -2.40 -6.34
N SER A 155 9.56 -2.73 -7.54
CA SER A 155 10.20 -2.27 -8.78
C SER A 155 9.16 -2.04 -9.85
N CYS A 156 9.48 -1.20 -10.82
CA CYS A 156 8.68 -1.00 -12.02
C CYS A 156 9.58 -0.72 -13.23
N SER A 157 9.04 -0.95 -14.42
CA SER A 157 9.68 -0.62 -15.72
C SER A 157 8.68 0.14 -16.57
N PRO A 158 8.38 1.40 -16.24
CA PRO A 158 7.35 2.18 -16.91
C PRO A 158 7.69 2.45 -18.37
N THR A 159 6.66 2.55 -19.23
CA THR A 159 6.78 2.96 -20.63
C THR A 159 5.85 4.12 -20.91
N GLY A 160 6.18 4.96 -21.90
CA GLY A 160 5.48 6.18 -22.24
C GLY A 160 6.40 7.40 -22.09
N GLN A 161 5.87 8.53 -21.68
CA GLN A 161 6.64 9.75 -21.39
C GLN A 161 7.14 9.70 -19.93
N VAL A 162 8.19 8.89 -19.67
CA VAL A 162 8.69 8.62 -18.34
C VAL A 162 9.59 9.75 -17.85
N SER A 163 9.21 10.38 -16.75
CA SER A 163 10.01 11.35 -16.01
C SER A 163 9.63 11.33 -14.54
N TYR A 164 10.62 11.51 -13.67
CA TYR A 164 10.41 11.49 -12.21
C TYR A 164 10.47 12.90 -11.63
N SER A 165 9.63 13.16 -10.62
CA SER A 165 9.65 14.45 -9.92
C SER A 165 11.01 14.70 -9.25
N LYS A 166 11.45 15.97 -9.24
CA LYS A 166 12.69 16.38 -8.56
C LYS A 166 12.51 16.37 -7.04
N LYS A 167 11.36 16.82 -6.57
CA LYS A 167 10.96 16.74 -5.16
C LYS A 167 10.63 15.27 -4.84
N LYS A 168 11.12 14.77 -3.71
CA LYS A 168 10.71 13.51 -3.13
C LYS A 168 9.62 13.75 -2.10
N TYR A 169 8.63 12.88 -2.09
CA TYR A 169 7.53 12.93 -1.14
C TYR A 169 7.64 11.76 -0.17
N GLU A 170 7.23 11.95 1.06
CA GLU A 170 7.26 10.91 2.07
C GLU A 170 6.17 9.86 1.79
N ALA A 171 6.54 8.58 1.87
CA ALA A 171 5.60 7.46 1.85
C ALA A 171 5.71 6.69 3.17
N ARG A 172 4.57 6.46 3.81
CA ARG A 172 4.46 5.80 5.12
C ARG A 172 3.83 4.44 4.94
N HIS A 173 4.60 3.39 5.23
CA HIS A 173 4.09 2.03 5.26
C HIS A 173 3.89 1.59 6.71
N TYR A 174 2.64 1.41 7.12
CA TYR A 174 2.25 1.08 8.50
C TYR A 174 2.45 -0.40 8.82
N LYS A 175 3.72 -0.82 8.84
CA LYS A 175 4.14 -2.20 9.05
C LYS A 175 4.19 -2.58 10.53
N TYR A 176 4.85 -1.75 11.35
CA TYR A 176 5.16 -2.08 12.75
C TYR A 176 4.20 -1.38 13.70
N ILE A 177 2.90 -1.66 13.57
CA ILE A 177 1.85 -0.97 14.35
C ILE A 177 1.59 -1.65 15.70
N ASN A 178 1.67 -2.99 15.78
CA ASN A 178 1.51 -3.77 16.99
C ASN A 178 2.05 -5.18 16.77
N ILE A 179 2.72 -5.77 17.77
CA ILE A 179 3.35 -7.09 17.63
C ILE A 179 2.32 -8.19 17.41
N ASP A 180 1.25 -8.22 18.22
CA ASP A 180 0.22 -9.26 18.14
C ASP A 180 -0.56 -9.17 16.82
N TYR A 181 -0.87 -7.95 16.37
CA TYR A 181 -1.47 -7.70 15.07
C TYR A 181 -0.58 -8.20 13.93
N MET A 182 0.74 -7.92 13.96
CA MET A 182 1.67 -8.42 12.96
C MET A 182 1.72 -9.94 12.92
N ILE A 183 1.81 -10.59 14.08
CA ILE A 183 1.83 -12.08 14.18
C ILE A 183 0.56 -12.65 13.59
N ALA A 184 -0.61 -12.13 13.98
CA ALA A 184 -1.91 -12.59 13.46
C ALA A 184 -2.02 -12.40 11.94
N ARG A 185 -1.63 -11.23 11.43
CA ARG A 185 -1.65 -10.90 10.00
C ARG A 185 -0.71 -11.79 9.21
N HIS A 186 0.52 -12.02 9.69
CA HIS A 186 1.45 -12.95 9.07
C HIS A 186 0.90 -14.37 9.00
N ALA A 187 0.27 -14.88 10.07
CA ALA A 187 -0.35 -16.20 10.08
C ALA A 187 -1.46 -16.33 9.03
N ILE A 188 -2.31 -15.30 8.88
CA ILE A 188 -3.35 -15.24 7.86
C ILE A 188 -2.73 -15.30 6.46
N PHE A 189 -1.76 -14.46 6.16
CA PHE A 189 -1.12 -14.44 4.84
C PHE A 189 -0.35 -15.74 4.56
N ALA A 190 0.36 -16.30 5.54
CA ALA A 190 1.06 -17.56 5.39
C ALA A 190 0.12 -18.70 4.98
N SER A 191 -1.04 -18.81 5.64
CA SER A 191 -2.04 -19.86 5.37
C SER A 191 -2.71 -19.72 4.01
N ARG A 192 -2.71 -18.52 3.45
CA ARG A 192 -3.32 -18.19 2.16
C ARG A 192 -2.36 -18.22 0.98
N ARG A 193 -1.05 -18.34 1.19
CA ARG A 193 -0.08 -18.33 0.06
C ARG A 193 -0.49 -19.34 -1.01
N SER A 194 -0.57 -18.89 -2.26
CA SER A 194 -0.84 -19.76 -3.40
C SER A 194 0.34 -20.72 -3.65
N GLU A 195 0.09 -21.82 -4.34
CA GLU A 195 1.16 -22.73 -4.73
C GLU A 195 2.24 -22.02 -5.57
N GLU A 196 1.84 -21.13 -6.47
CA GLU A 196 2.75 -20.31 -7.25
C GLU A 196 3.61 -19.41 -6.34
N ASN A 197 3.02 -18.73 -5.36
CA ASN A 197 3.76 -17.92 -4.40
C ASN A 197 4.79 -18.75 -3.63
N ILE A 198 4.41 -19.96 -3.22
CA ILE A 198 5.32 -20.85 -2.49
C ILE A 198 6.49 -21.28 -3.38
N GLN A 199 6.23 -21.69 -4.62
CA GLN A 199 7.26 -22.10 -5.58
C GLN A 199 8.23 -20.99 -5.94
N ARG A 200 7.73 -19.73 -6.05
CA ARG A 200 8.53 -18.55 -6.38
C ARG A 200 9.19 -17.88 -5.16
N GLY A 201 8.89 -18.35 -3.95
CA GLY A 201 9.36 -17.74 -2.71
C GLY A 201 8.66 -16.41 -2.36
N PHE A 202 7.57 -16.05 -3.05
CA PHE A 202 6.82 -14.83 -2.77
C PHE A 202 6.12 -14.91 -1.41
N GLY A 203 6.18 -13.82 -0.63
CA GLY A 203 5.61 -13.76 0.70
C GLY A 203 6.22 -14.78 1.69
N ALA A 204 7.47 -15.25 1.46
CA ALA A 204 8.12 -16.23 2.35
C ALA A 204 8.23 -15.72 3.79
N HIS A 205 8.42 -14.41 3.97
CA HIS A 205 8.50 -13.77 5.28
C HIS A 205 7.22 -13.90 6.13
N TYR A 206 6.06 -14.12 5.51
CA TYR A 206 4.83 -14.36 6.27
C TYR A 206 4.87 -15.69 7.06
N ALA A 207 5.71 -16.64 6.65
CA ALA A 207 5.89 -17.91 7.34
C ALA A 207 6.97 -17.87 8.45
N TYR A 208 7.48 -16.68 8.78
CA TYR A 208 8.42 -16.54 9.89
C TYR A 208 7.76 -16.89 11.23
N PRO A 209 8.48 -17.56 12.15
CA PRO A 209 7.95 -17.88 13.46
C PRO A 209 7.67 -16.59 14.26
N PRO A 210 6.70 -16.61 15.19
CA PRO A 210 6.33 -15.44 16.00
C PRO A 210 7.52 -14.73 16.66
N GLU A 211 8.50 -15.48 17.15
CA GLU A 211 9.70 -14.93 17.79
C GLU A 211 10.56 -14.11 16.83
N GLN A 212 10.64 -14.51 15.56
CA GLN A 212 11.37 -13.77 14.53
C GLN A 212 10.64 -12.48 14.18
N ILE A 213 9.30 -12.53 14.06
CA ILE A 213 8.45 -11.35 13.81
C ILE A 213 8.61 -10.34 14.95
N LYS A 214 8.56 -10.83 16.19
CA LYS A 214 8.79 -10.02 17.39
C LYS A 214 10.17 -9.37 17.42
N GLN A 215 11.21 -10.12 17.07
CA GLN A 215 12.57 -9.59 17.00
C GLN A 215 12.72 -8.52 15.92
N GLU A 216 12.07 -8.70 14.76
CA GLU A 216 12.03 -7.70 13.70
C GLU A 216 11.36 -6.41 14.18
N PHE A 217 10.20 -6.51 14.86
CA PHE A 217 9.51 -5.37 15.44
C PHE A 217 10.37 -4.61 16.46
N LEU A 218 10.97 -5.33 17.41
CA LEU A 218 11.83 -4.72 18.44
C LEU A 218 13.08 -4.06 17.83
N THR A 219 13.64 -4.65 16.79
CA THR A 219 14.77 -4.07 16.05
C THR A 219 14.35 -2.79 15.33
N ALA A 220 13.17 -2.79 14.69
CA ALA A 220 12.62 -1.60 14.05
C ALA A 220 12.36 -0.50 15.11
N ARG A 221 11.77 -0.85 16.26
CA ARG A 221 11.50 0.09 17.37
C ARG A 221 12.77 0.75 17.90
N LYS A 222 13.86 -0.01 18.04
CA LYS A 222 15.15 0.51 18.48
C LYS A 222 15.78 1.51 17.50
N ASN A 223 15.54 1.33 16.20
CA ASN A 223 16.14 2.12 15.12
C ASN A 223 15.21 3.21 14.58
N ALA A 224 13.99 3.31 15.11
CA ALA A 224 13.01 4.27 14.65
C ALA A 224 13.44 5.70 14.98
N ILE A 225 13.25 6.60 14.02
CA ILE A 225 13.45 8.04 14.18
C ILE A 225 12.10 8.76 14.14
N LYS A 226 12.00 9.91 14.79
CA LYS A 226 10.81 10.75 14.72
C LYS A 226 10.71 11.38 13.33
N LEU A 227 9.54 11.26 12.68
CA LEU A 227 9.23 11.81 11.36
C LEU A 227 8.21 12.95 11.42
N LEU A 228 7.30 12.91 12.40
CA LEU A 228 6.17 13.83 12.59
C LEU A 228 6.27 14.57 13.91
#